data_20ff925bc92617906c636c15bea6cc5b
#
_entry.id   20ff925bc92617906c636c15bea6cc5b
#
_cell.length_a   1.000
_cell.length_b   1.000
_cell.length_c   1.000
_cell.angle_alpha   90.00
_cell.angle_beta   90.00
_cell.angle_gamma   90.00
#
_symmetry.space_group_name_H-M   'P 1'
#
loop_
_entity.id
_entity.type
_entity.pdbx_description
1 polymer ?
#
loop_
_entity_poly.entity_id
_entity_poly.type
_entity_poly.pdbx_seq_one_letter_code
_entity_poly.pdbx_strand_id
1 'polypeptide(L)'
;MNLDDYFQALVEFVHVHEAWAAPIVFALAFGESLAFISLLIPAWGALVAIGALMGVSGINFIPVWVAGSLGAACGDWLSYWFGATFKTSVARMWPLSRYPALIPRGEAFVNRWGVYAVVLGRFFGPLRAAVPLVAGIFNMAYWPFQFANFASAFLWAAVLLELGDFGGHVAGQDRGVLPVC
;
A
#
# COMPACT_ATOMS: atom_id res chain seq x y z
N MET A 1 -9.23 29.56 18.83
CA MET A 1 -9.51 28.39 18.01
C MET A 1 -8.95 27.22 18.78
N ASN A 2 -9.81 26.38 19.34
CA ASN A 2 -9.43 25.27 20.18
C ASN A 2 -9.06 24.06 19.28
N LEU A 3 -8.35 23.08 19.83
CA LEU A 3 -7.94 21.88 19.10
C LEU A 3 -9.17 21.16 18.50
N ASP A 4 -10.29 21.21 19.19
CA ASP A 4 -11.56 20.63 18.77
C ASP A 4 -12.17 21.34 17.55
N ASP A 5 -12.02 22.66 17.44
CA ASP A 5 -12.49 23.44 16.27
C ASP A 5 -11.73 23.03 15.01
N TYR A 6 -10.41 22.81 15.12
CA TYR A 6 -9.59 22.32 14.01
C TYR A 6 -9.95 20.90 13.62
N PHE A 7 -10.21 20.04 14.60
CA PHE A 7 -10.57 18.66 14.34
C PHE A 7 -11.93 18.56 13.63
N GLN A 8 -12.93 19.31 14.09
CA GLN A 8 -14.24 19.36 13.45
C GLN A 8 -14.17 19.92 12.02
N ALA A 9 -13.42 21.02 11.82
CA ALA A 9 -13.20 21.57 10.49
C ALA A 9 -12.51 20.58 9.53
N LEU A 10 -11.59 19.76 10.04
CA LEU A 10 -10.93 18.71 9.24
C LEU A 10 -11.91 17.60 8.87
N VAL A 11 -12.73 17.14 9.82
CA VAL A 11 -13.75 16.10 9.56
C VAL A 11 -14.77 16.59 8.53
N GLU A 12 -15.27 17.82 8.68
CA GLU A 12 -16.19 18.42 7.73
C GLU A 12 -15.56 18.61 6.34
N PHE A 13 -14.31 19.06 6.28
CA PHE A 13 -13.56 19.15 5.01
C PHE A 13 -13.46 17.79 4.31
N VAL A 14 -13.13 16.72 5.05
CA VAL A 14 -13.01 15.36 4.52
C VAL A 14 -14.38 14.87 4.04
N HIS A 15 -15.45 15.16 4.76
CA HIS A 15 -16.81 14.78 4.38
C HIS A 15 -17.29 15.48 3.10
N VAL A 16 -17.02 16.78 2.97
CA VAL A 16 -17.35 17.56 1.76
C VAL A 16 -16.54 17.05 0.54
N HIS A 17 -15.33 16.51 0.78
CA HIS A 17 -14.45 16.04 -0.26
C HIS A 17 -14.34 14.50 -0.33
N GLU A 18 -15.32 13.77 0.19
CA GLU A 18 -15.30 12.30 0.24
C GLU A 18 -15.04 11.62 -1.13
N ALA A 19 -15.50 12.25 -2.23
CA ALA A 19 -15.25 11.79 -3.59
C ALA A 19 -13.75 11.73 -3.96
N TRP A 20 -12.90 12.51 -3.28
CA TRP A 20 -11.46 12.51 -3.50
C TRP A 20 -10.72 11.46 -2.65
N ALA A 21 -11.35 10.89 -1.64
CA ALA A 21 -10.72 9.90 -0.77
C ALA A 21 -10.22 8.69 -1.56
N ALA A 22 -11.05 8.12 -2.43
CA ALA A 22 -10.68 6.95 -3.23
C ALA A 22 -9.55 7.24 -4.24
N PRO A 23 -9.57 8.32 -5.06
CA PRO A 23 -8.43 8.70 -5.90
C PRO A 23 -7.13 8.95 -5.15
N ILE A 24 -7.19 9.60 -4.00
CA ILE A 24 -6.00 9.89 -3.17
C ILE A 24 -5.41 8.59 -2.63
N VAL A 25 -6.25 7.71 -2.08
CA VAL A 25 -5.81 6.42 -1.56
C VAL A 25 -5.23 5.53 -2.66
N PHE A 26 -5.86 5.54 -3.86
CA PHE A 26 -5.31 4.86 -5.02
C PHE A 26 -3.90 5.36 -5.35
N ALA A 27 -3.72 6.69 -5.46
CA ALA A 27 -2.43 7.29 -5.81
C ALA A 27 -1.35 7.01 -4.76
N LEU A 28 -1.70 7.10 -3.47
CA LEU A 28 -0.79 6.78 -2.36
C LEU A 28 -0.39 5.31 -2.37
N ALA A 29 -1.35 4.40 -2.48
CA ALA A 29 -1.09 2.96 -2.49
C ALA A 29 -0.29 2.54 -3.74
N PHE A 30 -0.58 3.15 -4.90
CA PHE A 30 0.17 2.97 -6.14
C PHE A 30 1.63 3.43 -5.97
N GLY A 31 1.84 4.65 -5.49
CA GLY A 31 3.18 5.21 -5.28
C GLY A 31 3.99 4.40 -4.28
N GLU A 32 3.35 3.94 -3.18
CA GLU A 32 4.00 3.09 -2.18
C GLU A 32 4.38 1.71 -2.71
N SER A 33 3.67 1.19 -3.72
CA SER A 33 3.95 -0.10 -4.34
C SER A 33 5.01 -0.01 -5.44
N LEU A 34 5.40 1.19 -5.88
CA LEU A 34 6.50 1.37 -6.80
C LEU A 34 7.85 1.20 -6.09
N ALA A 35 8.67 0.27 -6.57
CA ALA A 35 9.91 -0.17 -5.93
C ALA A 35 10.89 0.98 -5.56
N PHE A 36 10.91 2.06 -6.32
CA PHE A 36 11.81 3.19 -6.07
C PHE A 36 11.20 4.27 -5.18
N ILE A 37 9.88 4.50 -5.27
CA ILE A 37 9.18 5.56 -4.52
C ILE A 37 8.94 5.14 -3.08
N SER A 38 8.64 3.87 -2.84
CA SER A 38 8.43 3.30 -1.51
C SER A 38 9.63 3.45 -0.56
N LEU A 39 10.85 3.50 -1.11
CA LEU A 39 12.06 3.73 -0.31
C LEU A 39 12.20 5.19 0.17
N LEU A 40 11.51 6.13 -0.49
CA LEU A 40 11.60 7.56 -0.21
C LEU A 40 10.47 8.05 0.70
N ILE A 41 9.28 7.50 0.57
CA ILE A 41 8.06 7.96 1.28
C ILE A 41 7.32 6.76 1.88
N PRO A 42 7.36 6.59 3.20
CA PRO A 42 6.56 5.56 3.87
C PRO A 42 5.08 6.00 3.93
N ALA A 43 4.30 5.67 2.89
CA ALA A 43 2.89 6.08 2.79
C ALA A 43 1.94 5.22 3.65
N TRP A 44 2.39 4.12 4.25
CA TRP A 44 1.55 3.29 5.13
C TRP A 44 0.93 4.08 6.29
N GLY A 45 1.68 5.04 6.85
CA GLY A 45 1.16 5.92 7.90
C GLY A 45 0.04 6.84 7.41
N ALA A 46 0.12 7.33 6.17
CA ALA A 46 -0.94 8.12 5.56
C ALA A 46 -2.20 7.28 5.32
N LEU A 47 -2.07 6.03 4.91
CA LEU A 47 -3.21 5.12 4.72
C LEU A 47 -3.91 4.79 6.05
N VAL A 48 -3.15 4.56 7.11
CA VAL A 48 -3.72 4.36 8.47
C VAL A 48 -4.42 5.64 8.95
N ALA A 49 -3.83 6.82 8.72
CA ALA A 49 -4.44 8.09 9.08
C ALA A 49 -5.75 8.34 8.30
N ILE A 50 -5.80 7.99 7.01
CA ILE A 50 -7.03 8.07 6.21
C ILE A 50 -8.08 7.09 6.75
N GLY A 51 -7.70 5.86 7.10
CA GLY A 51 -8.60 4.92 7.78
C GLY A 51 -9.18 5.49 9.07
N ALA A 52 -8.34 6.12 9.90
CA ALA A 52 -8.80 6.77 11.13
C ALA A 52 -9.78 7.92 10.88
N LEU A 53 -9.54 8.74 9.85
CA LEU A 53 -10.46 9.79 9.44
C LEU A 53 -11.78 9.21 8.92
N MET A 54 -11.74 8.10 8.21
CA MET A 54 -12.96 7.41 7.75
C MET A 54 -13.82 6.94 8.93
N GLY A 55 -13.18 6.34 9.95
CA GLY A 55 -13.87 5.90 11.18
C GLY A 55 -14.58 7.01 11.92
N VAL A 56 -14.04 8.25 11.87
CA VAL A 56 -14.68 9.43 12.51
C VAL A 56 -15.69 10.09 11.59
N SER A 57 -15.44 10.12 10.26
CA SER A 57 -16.26 10.85 9.28
C SER A 57 -17.42 10.04 8.72
N GLY A 58 -17.48 8.71 8.94
CA GLY A 58 -18.50 7.85 8.37
C GLY A 58 -18.42 7.66 6.85
N ILE A 59 -17.24 7.89 6.23
CA ILE A 59 -17.02 7.69 4.81
C ILE A 59 -17.14 6.19 4.49
N ASN A 60 -17.78 5.89 3.34
CA ASN A 60 -17.96 4.50 2.92
C ASN A 60 -16.60 3.80 2.69
N PHE A 61 -16.38 2.72 3.44
CA PHE A 61 -15.14 1.94 3.42
C PHE A 61 -14.86 1.28 2.06
N ILE A 62 -15.90 0.73 1.40
CA ILE A 62 -15.74 -0.10 0.22
C ILE A 62 -15.04 0.60 -0.95
N PRO A 63 -15.45 1.81 -1.39
CA PRO A 63 -14.78 2.51 -2.49
C PRO A 63 -13.31 2.80 -2.21
N VAL A 64 -12.99 3.18 -0.98
CA VAL A 64 -11.63 3.54 -0.55
C VAL A 64 -10.75 2.28 -0.48
N TRP A 65 -11.28 1.20 0.08
CA TRP A 65 -10.61 -0.10 0.13
C TRP A 65 -10.32 -0.66 -1.26
N VAL A 66 -11.30 -0.63 -2.16
CA VAL A 66 -11.12 -1.09 -3.56
C VAL A 66 -10.07 -0.22 -4.27
N ALA A 67 -10.14 1.09 -4.12
CA ALA A 67 -9.18 2.01 -4.72
C ALA A 67 -7.75 1.76 -4.20
N GLY A 68 -7.56 1.62 -2.90
CA GLY A 68 -6.27 1.30 -2.29
C GLY A 68 -5.71 -0.04 -2.75
N SER A 69 -6.57 -1.06 -2.80
CA SER A 69 -6.20 -2.40 -3.29
C SER A 69 -5.76 -2.39 -4.75
N LEU A 70 -6.53 -1.72 -5.61
CA LEU A 70 -6.20 -1.59 -7.02
C LEU A 70 -4.93 -0.75 -7.23
N GLY A 71 -4.78 0.35 -6.51
CA GLY A 71 -3.57 1.17 -6.54
C GLY A 71 -2.33 0.35 -6.20
N ALA A 72 -2.36 -0.39 -5.09
CA ALA A 72 -1.26 -1.25 -4.68
C ALA A 72 -0.97 -2.35 -5.71
N ALA A 73 -2.00 -3.04 -6.22
CA ALA A 73 -1.83 -4.09 -7.21
C ALA A 73 -1.26 -3.58 -8.54
N CYS A 74 -1.70 -2.40 -9.00
CA CYS A 74 -1.18 -1.75 -10.21
C CYS A 74 0.29 -1.32 -10.04
N GLY A 75 0.67 -0.78 -8.89
CA GLY A 75 2.05 -0.40 -8.60
C GLY A 75 3.00 -1.60 -8.61
N ASP A 76 2.59 -2.71 -8.00
CA ASP A 76 3.36 -3.94 -7.99
C ASP A 76 3.43 -4.59 -9.39
N TRP A 77 2.32 -4.56 -10.13
CA TRP A 77 2.32 -5.02 -11.52
C TRP A 77 3.30 -4.23 -12.37
N LEU A 78 3.31 -2.91 -12.23
CA LEU A 78 4.26 -2.05 -12.95
C LEU A 78 5.71 -2.36 -12.54
N SER A 79 5.99 -2.56 -11.24
CA SER A 79 7.30 -2.95 -10.73
C SER A 79 7.75 -4.32 -11.28
N TYR A 80 6.84 -5.30 -11.34
CA TYR A 80 7.07 -6.59 -11.98
C TYR A 80 7.41 -6.44 -13.47
N TRP A 81 6.62 -5.64 -14.20
CA TRP A 81 6.83 -5.40 -15.63
C TRP A 81 8.18 -4.73 -15.89
N PHE A 82 8.57 -3.75 -15.09
CA PHE A 82 9.90 -3.14 -15.15
C PHE A 82 11.00 -4.17 -14.90
N GLY A 83 10.85 -5.01 -13.89
CA GLY A 83 11.78 -6.10 -13.61
C GLY A 83 11.94 -7.06 -14.78
N ALA A 84 10.81 -7.49 -15.37
CA ALA A 84 10.79 -8.43 -16.49
C ALA A 84 11.40 -7.85 -17.77
N THR A 85 11.18 -6.54 -18.03
CA THR A 85 11.61 -5.88 -19.26
C THR A 85 13.08 -5.44 -19.18
N PHE A 86 13.48 -4.85 -18.07
CA PHE A 86 14.79 -4.19 -17.93
C PHE A 86 15.82 -4.99 -17.12
N LYS A 87 15.56 -6.22 -16.76
CA LYS A 87 16.41 -7.18 -16.03
C LYS A 87 17.82 -6.69 -15.63
N THR A 88 18.75 -6.71 -16.58
CA THR A 88 20.15 -6.33 -16.38
C THR A 88 20.35 -4.84 -16.09
N SER A 89 19.51 -3.97 -16.64
CA SER A 89 19.57 -2.53 -16.41
C SER A 89 19.12 -2.21 -14.98
N VAL A 90 18.04 -2.81 -14.51
CA VAL A 90 17.53 -2.64 -13.14
C VAL A 90 18.54 -3.15 -12.11
N ALA A 91 19.21 -4.29 -12.40
CA ALA A 91 20.22 -4.82 -11.52
C ALA A 91 21.46 -3.89 -11.37
N ARG A 92 21.67 -2.98 -12.33
CA ARG A 92 22.75 -1.98 -12.30
C ARG A 92 22.30 -0.62 -11.73
N MET A 93 21.01 -0.41 -11.49
CA MET A 93 20.49 0.84 -10.93
C MET A 93 20.65 0.87 -9.39
N TRP A 94 20.80 2.08 -8.85
CA TRP A 94 20.71 2.27 -7.41
C TRP A 94 19.27 1.93 -6.91
N PRO A 95 19.10 1.22 -5.77
CA PRO A 95 20.11 0.79 -4.80
C PRO A 95 20.74 -0.60 -5.06
N LEU A 96 20.25 -1.38 -6.04
CA LEU A 96 20.70 -2.75 -6.30
C LEU A 96 22.19 -2.82 -6.69
N SER A 97 22.69 -1.83 -7.43
CA SER A 97 24.09 -1.74 -7.81
C SER A 97 25.04 -1.61 -6.60
N ARG A 98 24.56 -1.01 -5.51
CA ARG A 98 25.33 -0.86 -4.26
C ARG A 98 25.36 -2.14 -3.42
N TYR A 99 24.37 -2.99 -3.61
CA TYR A 99 24.19 -4.24 -2.86
C TYR A 99 23.99 -5.44 -3.80
N PRO A 100 24.99 -5.81 -4.60
CA PRO A 100 24.84 -6.87 -5.62
C PRO A 100 24.45 -8.22 -5.03
N ALA A 101 24.77 -8.47 -3.76
CA ALA A 101 24.37 -9.68 -3.04
C ALA A 101 22.86 -9.79 -2.80
N LEU A 102 22.08 -8.72 -2.97
CA LEU A 102 20.63 -8.77 -2.84
C LEU A 102 19.96 -9.49 -4.01
N ILE A 103 20.58 -9.47 -5.20
CA ILE A 103 20.04 -10.10 -6.40
C ILE A 103 19.97 -11.64 -6.23
N PRO A 104 21.08 -12.35 -5.94
CA PRO A 104 21.02 -13.80 -5.74
C PRO A 104 20.20 -14.22 -4.53
N ARG A 105 20.14 -13.38 -3.48
CA ARG A 105 19.26 -13.65 -2.33
C ARG A 105 17.78 -13.51 -2.69
N GLY A 106 17.43 -12.51 -3.49
CA GLY A 106 16.09 -12.32 -4.01
C GLY A 106 15.67 -13.46 -4.94
N GLU A 107 16.58 -13.90 -5.80
CA GLU A 107 16.38 -15.07 -6.67
C GLU A 107 16.10 -16.34 -5.86
N ALA A 108 16.94 -16.65 -4.89
CA ALA A 108 16.77 -17.79 -4.02
C ALA A 108 15.45 -17.72 -3.23
N PHE A 109 15.05 -16.52 -2.80
CA PHE A 109 13.80 -16.29 -2.10
C PHE A 109 12.59 -16.53 -3.01
N VAL A 110 12.57 -15.96 -4.22
CA VAL A 110 11.48 -16.15 -5.18
C VAL A 110 11.41 -17.61 -5.65
N ASN A 111 12.54 -18.25 -5.93
CA ASN A 111 12.59 -19.66 -6.34
C ASN A 111 12.12 -20.61 -5.23
N ARG A 112 12.42 -20.30 -3.96
CA ARG A 112 12.04 -21.14 -2.83
C ARG A 112 10.58 -20.96 -2.42
N TRP A 113 10.08 -19.72 -2.41
CA TRP A 113 8.76 -19.37 -1.87
C TRP A 113 7.72 -19.12 -2.96
N GLY A 114 8.13 -18.87 -4.22
CA GLY A 114 7.22 -18.64 -5.35
C GLY A 114 6.15 -17.61 -5.05
N VAL A 115 4.90 -18.01 -5.19
CA VAL A 115 3.71 -17.17 -4.92
C VAL A 115 3.66 -16.63 -3.48
N TYR A 116 4.11 -17.44 -2.53
CA TYR A 116 4.15 -17.03 -1.12
C TYR A 116 5.14 -15.89 -0.87
N ALA A 117 6.21 -15.78 -1.68
CA ALA A 117 7.14 -14.66 -1.61
C ALA A 117 6.43 -13.32 -1.86
N VAL A 118 5.49 -13.28 -2.82
CA VAL A 118 4.71 -12.07 -3.14
C VAL A 118 3.78 -11.72 -1.99
N VAL A 119 3.05 -12.70 -1.45
CA VAL A 119 2.12 -12.48 -0.35
C VAL A 119 2.85 -12.05 0.92
N LEU A 120 3.86 -12.81 1.36
CA LEU A 120 4.60 -12.51 2.58
C LEU A 120 5.41 -11.22 2.45
N GLY A 121 6.06 -11.01 1.29
CA GLY A 121 6.86 -9.83 1.02
C GLY A 121 6.09 -8.53 1.23
N ARG A 122 4.78 -8.51 0.94
CA ARG A 122 3.91 -7.35 1.11
C ARG A 122 3.80 -6.86 2.56
N PHE A 123 3.87 -7.78 3.52
CA PHE A 123 3.77 -7.44 4.95
C PHE A 123 5.11 -7.08 5.60
N PHE A 124 6.22 -7.27 4.87
CA PHE A 124 7.56 -6.95 5.35
C PHE A 124 8.08 -5.68 4.67
N GLY A 125 7.92 -4.52 5.30
CA GLY A 125 8.39 -3.18 4.92
C GLY A 125 9.23 -3.06 3.63
N PRO A 126 10.57 -3.13 3.68
CA PRO A 126 11.41 -2.96 2.49
C PRO A 126 11.26 -4.05 1.43
N LEU A 127 10.85 -5.28 1.82
CA LEU A 127 10.67 -6.41 0.91
C LEU A 127 9.46 -6.23 0.00
N ARG A 128 8.44 -5.52 0.46
CA ARG A 128 7.21 -5.26 -0.27
C ARG A 128 7.46 -4.71 -1.67
N ALA A 129 8.30 -3.67 -1.78
CA ALA A 129 8.60 -3.04 -3.06
C ALA A 129 9.64 -3.83 -3.88
N ALA A 130 10.52 -4.58 -3.23
CA ALA A 130 11.56 -5.34 -3.89
C ALA A 130 11.03 -6.64 -4.52
N VAL A 131 10.08 -7.32 -3.87
CA VAL A 131 9.60 -8.64 -4.31
C VAL A 131 8.96 -8.61 -5.71
N PRO A 132 8.04 -7.69 -6.06
CA PRO A 132 7.48 -7.61 -7.41
C PRO A 132 8.55 -7.38 -8.48
N LEU A 133 9.49 -6.48 -8.20
CA LEU A 133 10.60 -6.18 -9.11
C LEU A 133 11.49 -7.41 -9.33
N VAL A 134 11.87 -8.10 -8.26
CA VAL A 134 12.70 -9.31 -8.29
C VAL A 134 11.96 -10.46 -8.97
N ALA A 135 10.67 -10.63 -8.70
CA ALA A 135 9.83 -11.62 -9.38
C ALA A 135 9.82 -11.40 -10.91
N GLY A 136 9.80 -10.14 -11.34
CA GLY A 136 9.92 -9.77 -12.75
C GLY A 136 11.31 -10.09 -13.32
N ILE A 137 12.40 -9.73 -12.63
CA ILE A 137 13.78 -9.99 -13.07
C ILE A 137 14.00 -11.48 -13.32
N PHE A 138 13.50 -12.34 -12.43
CA PHE A 138 13.66 -13.81 -12.51
C PHE A 138 12.54 -14.54 -13.27
N ASN A 139 11.70 -13.80 -14.01
CA ASN A 139 10.64 -14.35 -14.86
C ASN A 139 9.67 -15.28 -14.10
N MET A 140 9.28 -14.91 -12.89
CA MET A 140 8.19 -15.61 -12.23
C MET A 140 6.97 -15.65 -13.17
N ALA A 141 6.25 -16.78 -13.22
CA ALA A 141 5.10 -16.93 -14.09
C ALA A 141 4.07 -15.83 -13.82
N TYR A 142 3.62 -15.14 -14.88
CA TYR A 142 2.78 -13.95 -14.81
C TYR A 142 1.47 -14.17 -14.05
N TRP A 143 0.72 -15.21 -14.38
CA TRP A 143 -0.58 -15.45 -13.76
C TRP A 143 -0.51 -15.78 -12.27
N PRO A 144 0.36 -16.70 -11.79
CA PRO A 144 0.55 -16.92 -10.36
C PRO A 144 0.98 -15.67 -9.61
N PHE A 145 1.85 -14.83 -10.22
CA PHE A 145 2.22 -13.54 -9.64
C PHE A 145 1.00 -12.64 -9.50
N GLN A 146 0.18 -12.47 -10.54
CA GLN A 146 -0.97 -11.57 -10.52
C GLN A 146 -2.02 -12.01 -9.50
N PHE A 147 -2.34 -13.29 -9.41
CA PHE A 147 -3.27 -13.80 -8.40
C PHE A 147 -2.79 -13.49 -6.98
N ALA A 148 -1.50 -13.75 -6.69
CA ALA A 148 -0.93 -13.44 -5.39
C ALA A 148 -0.91 -11.93 -5.11
N ASN A 149 -0.55 -11.14 -6.12
CA ASN A 149 -0.51 -9.69 -6.06
C ASN A 149 -1.88 -9.11 -5.69
N PHE A 150 -2.92 -9.43 -6.47
CA PHE A 150 -4.27 -8.93 -6.20
C PHE A 150 -4.79 -9.42 -4.84
N ALA A 151 -4.75 -10.72 -4.57
CA ALA A 151 -5.23 -11.27 -3.31
C ALA A 151 -4.55 -10.61 -2.10
N SER A 152 -3.22 -10.48 -2.13
CA SER A 152 -2.48 -9.86 -1.04
C SER A 152 -2.71 -8.34 -0.95
N ALA A 153 -2.96 -7.65 -2.08
CA ALA A 153 -3.27 -6.21 -2.09
C ALA A 153 -4.61 -5.92 -1.39
N PHE A 154 -5.63 -6.72 -1.70
CA PHE A 154 -6.94 -6.58 -1.06
C PHE A 154 -6.86 -6.87 0.45
N LEU A 155 -6.14 -7.91 0.84
CA LEU A 155 -5.94 -8.23 2.26
C LEU A 155 -5.16 -7.13 2.99
N TRP A 156 -4.07 -6.64 2.39
CA TRP A 156 -3.23 -5.61 2.98
C TRP A 156 -3.96 -4.27 3.15
N ALA A 157 -4.68 -3.83 2.12
CA ALA A 157 -5.45 -2.59 2.19
C ALA A 157 -6.58 -2.69 3.22
N ALA A 158 -7.24 -3.85 3.32
CA ALA A 158 -8.23 -4.08 4.37
C ALA A 158 -7.60 -3.93 5.76
N VAL A 159 -6.48 -4.62 6.02
CA VAL A 159 -5.82 -4.58 7.33
C VAL A 159 -5.41 -3.15 7.72
N LEU A 160 -4.84 -2.36 6.81
CA LEU A 160 -4.41 -0.99 7.13
C LEU A 160 -5.58 -0.04 7.37
N LEU A 161 -6.59 -0.10 6.53
CA LEU A 161 -7.75 0.77 6.65
C LEU A 161 -8.61 0.42 7.87
N GLU A 162 -8.81 -0.88 8.15
CA GLU A 162 -9.53 -1.35 9.34
C GLU A 162 -8.79 -1.00 10.64
N LEU A 163 -7.46 -1.12 10.67
CA LEU A 163 -6.67 -0.67 11.83
C LEU A 163 -6.83 0.83 12.06
N GLY A 164 -6.85 1.62 10.98
CA GLY A 164 -7.09 3.05 11.04
C GLY A 164 -8.50 3.36 11.51
N ASP A 165 -9.51 2.75 10.90
CA ASP A 165 -10.93 2.93 11.20
C ASP A 165 -11.24 2.60 12.67
N PHE A 166 -10.77 1.46 13.16
CA PHE A 166 -10.89 1.06 14.57
C PHE A 166 -10.22 2.08 15.50
N GLY A 167 -9.02 2.55 15.17
CA GLY A 167 -8.32 3.58 15.93
C GLY A 167 -9.09 4.91 15.96
N GLY A 168 -9.70 5.29 14.84
CA GLY A 168 -10.55 6.47 14.71
C GLY A 168 -11.80 6.38 15.59
N HIS A 169 -12.49 5.26 15.57
CA HIS A 169 -13.68 5.02 16.41
C HIS A 169 -13.37 5.10 17.90
N VAL A 170 -12.28 4.47 18.36
CA VAL A 170 -11.87 4.51 19.77
C VAL A 170 -11.53 5.95 20.18
N ALA A 171 -10.76 6.67 19.38
CA ALA A 171 -10.39 8.07 19.67
C ALA A 171 -11.60 9.02 19.63
N GLY A 172 -12.58 8.74 18.78
CA GLY A 172 -13.84 9.50 18.69
C GLY A 172 -14.74 9.29 19.90
N GLN A 173 -14.83 8.08 20.41
CA GLN A 173 -15.60 7.76 21.64
C GLN A 173 -15.06 8.49 22.87
N ASP A 174 -13.73 8.52 23.04
CA ASP A 174 -13.08 9.20 24.17
C ASP A 174 -13.31 10.73 24.15
N ARG A 175 -13.59 11.30 22.98
CA ARG A 175 -13.83 12.74 22.79
C ARG A 175 -15.31 13.13 22.72
N GLY A 176 -16.23 12.18 22.87
CA GLY A 176 -17.68 12.43 22.82
C GLY A 176 -18.20 12.87 21.44
N VAL A 177 -17.41 12.66 20.38
CA VAL A 177 -17.86 12.87 19.00
C VAL A 177 -18.61 11.62 18.58
N LEU A 178 -19.94 11.61 18.81
CA LEU A 178 -20.79 10.53 18.34
C LEU A 178 -20.83 10.52 16.82
N PRO A 179 -20.86 9.32 16.17
CA PRO A 179 -21.09 9.24 14.74
C PRO A 179 -22.43 9.88 14.41
N VAL A 180 -22.43 10.78 13.44
CA VAL A 180 -23.66 11.35 12.89
C VAL A 180 -24.38 10.22 12.15
N CYS A 181 -25.50 9.75 12.73
CA CYS A 181 -26.41 8.81 12.08
C CYS A 181 -27.07 9.43 10.87
#